data_d004b2dfb4bba4e86a94e2252cb1e4ab
#
_entry.id   d004b2dfb4bba4e86a94e2252cb1e4ab
#
_cell.length_a   1.000
_cell.length_b   1.000
_cell.length_c   1.000
_cell.angle_alpha   90.00
_cell.angle_beta   90.00
_cell.angle_gamma   90.00
#
_symmetry.space_group_name_H-M   'P 1'
#
loop_
_entity.id
_entity.type
_entity.pdbx_description
1 polymer ?
#
loop_
_entity_poly.entity_id
_entity_poly.type
_entity_poly.pdbx_seq_one_letter_code
_entity_poly.pdbx_strand_id
1 'polypeptide(L)'
;MAYGLRVNGVKDNEFIRHRVEETLKGAALWDEVKNKLKESAFALSGGQQQRLCIARAMAVSPSVLLMDEPASALDPISTAKVEELIHELKKEYTIVIVTHNMQQAARVSDKTAFFYMSNMVEYDDTKKIFTNPGKEADPELYYKGVSGKAFITALHRWEIR
;
A
#
# COMPACT_ATOMS: atom_id res chain seq x y z
N MET A 1 -17.38 2.41 0.03
CA MET A 1 -16.88 2.29 -1.36
C MET A 1 -17.72 3.13 -2.33
N ALA A 2 -19.01 2.89 -2.49
CA ALA A 2 -19.89 3.67 -3.40
C ALA A 2 -19.87 5.19 -3.21
N TYR A 3 -19.60 5.67 -2.00
CA TYR A 3 -19.55 7.10 -1.69
C TYR A 3 -18.50 7.86 -2.55
N GLY A 4 -17.28 7.34 -2.66
CA GLY A 4 -16.24 7.96 -3.48
C GLY A 4 -16.64 8.10 -4.95
N LEU A 5 -17.25 7.08 -5.53
CA LEU A 5 -17.77 7.14 -6.90
C LEU A 5 -18.85 8.20 -7.07
N ARG A 6 -19.80 8.29 -6.11
CA ARG A 6 -20.89 9.27 -6.15
C ARG A 6 -20.38 10.70 -6.03
N VAL A 7 -19.42 10.97 -5.15
CA VAL A 7 -18.78 12.30 -5.02
C VAL A 7 -18.08 12.70 -6.30
N ASN A 8 -17.51 11.75 -7.03
CA ASN A 8 -16.91 11.98 -8.35
C ASN A 8 -17.94 12.01 -9.51
N GLY A 9 -19.23 12.16 -9.18
CA GLY A 9 -20.30 12.39 -10.18
C GLY A 9 -20.90 11.14 -10.81
N VAL A 10 -20.50 9.93 -10.40
CA VAL A 10 -21.07 8.68 -10.92
C VAL A 10 -22.48 8.48 -10.34
N LYS A 11 -23.51 8.50 -11.20
CA LYS A 11 -24.92 8.35 -10.82
C LYS A 11 -25.48 6.96 -11.11
N ASP A 12 -24.86 6.23 -12.03
CA ASP A 12 -25.29 4.90 -12.44
C ASP A 12 -25.06 3.88 -11.32
N ASN A 13 -26.14 3.35 -10.77
CA ASN A 13 -26.09 2.38 -9.68
C ASN A 13 -25.61 0.98 -10.13
N GLU A 14 -25.80 0.64 -11.40
CA GLU A 14 -25.33 -0.64 -11.94
C GLU A 14 -23.81 -0.59 -12.12
N PHE A 15 -23.29 0.47 -12.69
CA PHE A 15 -21.85 0.74 -12.75
C PHE A 15 -21.21 0.74 -11.36
N ILE A 16 -21.82 1.45 -10.38
CA ILE A 16 -21.30 1.49 -9.00
C ILE A 16 -21.24 0.08 -8.41
N ARG A 17 -22.26 -0.75 -8.58
CA ARG A 17 -22.25 -2.13 -8.06
C ARG A 17 -21.16 -2.97 -8.71
N HIS A 18 -21.05 -2.91 -10.04
CA HIS A 18 -20.03 -3.62 -10.79
C HIS A 18 -18.62 -3.21 -10.33
N ARG A 19 -18.37 -1.89 -10.23
CA ARG A 19 -17.08 -1.35 -9.81
C ARG A 19 -16.71 -1.73 -8.37
N VAL A 20 -17.68 -1.75 -7.45
CA VAL A 20 -17.47 -2.23 -6.07
C VAL A 20 -17.10 -3.71 -6.05
N GLU A 21 -17.80 -4.55 -6.81
CA GLU A 21 -17.49 -5.98 -6.91
C GLU A 21 -16.08 -6.20 -7.51
N GLU A 22 -15.77 -5.55 -8.60
CA GLU A 22 -14.49 -5.62 -9.28
C GLU A 22 -13.32 -5.27 -8.35
N THR A 23 -13.43 -4.15 -7.64
CA THR A 23 -12.36 -3.71 -6.74
C THR A 23 -12.25 -4.56 -5.47
N LEU A 24 -13.33 -5.15 -4.98
CA LEU A 24 -13.27 -6.13 -3.91
C LEU A 24 -12.62 -7.43 -4.36
N LYS A 25 -12.84 -7.86 -5.61
CA LYS A 25 -12.13 -8.99 -6.21
C LYS A 25 -10.66 -8.68 -6.38
N GLY A 26 -10.32 -7.50 -6.93
CA GLY A 26 -8.95 -7.03 -7.08
C GLY A 26 -8.19 -6.91 -5.74
N ALA A 27 -8.90 -6.66 -4.64
CA ALA A 27 -8.32 -6.65 -3.29
C ALA A 27 -8.36 -8.03 -2.59
N ALA A 28 -8.66 -9.12 -3.33
CA ALA A 28 -8.79 -10.48 -2.79
C ALA A 28 -9.72 -10.55 -1.56
N LEU A 29 -10.79 -9.77 -1.54
CA LEU A 29 -11.71 -9.64 -0.41
C LEU A 29 -13.15 -10.08 -0.72
N TRP A 30 -13.52 -10.17 -2.00
CA TRP A 30 -14.90 -10.42 -2.44
C TRP A 30 -15.53 -11.64 -1.78
N ASP A 31 -14.87 -12.77 -1.81
CA ASP A 31 -15.43 -14.04 -1.31
C ASP A 31 -15.67 -14.02 0.21
N GLU A 32 -14.92 -13.20 0.93
CA GLU A 32 -15.05 -13.04 2.37
C GLU A 32 -16.20 -12.10 2.76
N VAL A 33 -16.58 -11.16 1.87
CA VAL A 33 -17.55 -10.08 2.23
C VAL A 33 -18.80 -9.99 1.36
N LYS A 34 -18.87 -10.74 0.25
CA LYS A 34 -20.02 -10.66 -0.70
C LYS A 34 -21.40 -10.78 -0.06
N ASN A 35 -21.51 -11.56 1.02
CA ASN A 35 -22.76 -11.74 1.77
C ASN A 35 -22.96 -10.71 2.91
N LYS A 36 -21.99 -9.81 3.13
CA LYS A 36 -21.93 -8.85 4.24
C LYS A 36 -21.84 -7.39 3.77
N LEU A 37 -22.11 -7.12 2.50
CA LEU A 37 -21.93 -5.78 1.89
C LEU A 37 -22.76 -4.66 2.55
N LYS A 38 -23.78 -5.00 3.34
CA LYS A 38 -24.62 -4.06 4.08
C LYS A 38 -24.24 -3.94 5.56
N GLU A 39 -23.32 -4.77 6.03
CA GLU A 39 -22.86 -4.77 7.41
C GLU A 39 -21.82 -3.67 7.63
N SER A 40 -21.57 -3.36 8.91
CA SER A 40 -20.53 -2.40 9.29
C SER A 40 -19.16 -2.95 8.97
N ALA A 41 -18.30 -2.13 8.37
CA ALA A 41 -16.90 -2.48 8.12
C ALA A 41 -16.10 -2.75 9.41
N PHE A 42 -16.55 -2.25 10.55
CA PHE A 42 -15.93 -2.54 11.86
C PHE A 42 -16.14 -3.99 12.33
N ALA A 43 -17.05 -4.74 11.72
CA ALA A 43 -17.20 -6.18 11.97
C ALA A 43 -16.15 -7.04 11.26
N LEU A 44 -15.33 -6.45 10.38
CA LEU A 44 -14.26 -7.12 9.67
C LEU A 44 -12.98 -7.19 10.52
N SER A 45 -12.13 -8.21 10.28
CA SER A 45 -10.79 -8.27 10.88
C SER A 45 -9.91 -7.13 10.38
N GLY A 46 -8.81 -6.81 11.10
CA GLY A 46 -7.90 -5.74 10.73
C GLY A 46 -7.36 -5.89 9.29
N GLY A 47 -6.93 -7.08 8.90
CA GLY A 47 -6.46 -7.36 7.53
C GLY A 47 -7.56 -7.24 6.48
N GLN A 48 -8.82 -7.59 6.80
CA GLN A 48 -9.96 -7.37 5.92
C GLN A 48 -10.29 -5.87 5.78
N GLN A 49 -10.23 -5.12 6.88
CA GLN A 49 -10.43 -3.66 6.87
C GLN A 49 -9.36 -2.98 6.01
N GLN A 50 -8.10 -3.39 6.13
CA GLN A 50 -7.01 -2.84 5.33
C GLN A 50 -7.22 -3.11 3.83
N ARG A 51 -7.53 -4.36 3.44
CA ARG A 51 -7.85 -4.69 2.05
C ARG A 51 -9.10 -3.96 1.54
N LEU A 52 -10.09 -3.71 2.41
CA LEU A 52 -11.25 -2.89 2.08
C LEU A 52 -10.86 -1.42 1.83
N CYS A 53 -9.91 -0.87 2.60
CA CYS A 53 -9.39 0.48 2.36
C CYS A 53 -8.67 0.58 1.02
N ILE A 54 -7.87 -0.43 0.66
CA ILE A 54 -7.22 -0.52 -0.65
C ILE A 54 -8.27 -0.60 -1.78
N ALA A 55 -9.25 -1.52 -1.68
CA ALA A 55 -10.34 -1.64 -2.65
C ALA A 55 -11.12 -0.32 -2.81
N ARG A 56 -11.35 0.41 -1.72
CA ARG A 56 -11.99 1.73 -1.74
C ARG A 56 -11.18 2.76 -2.52
N ALA A 57 -9.87 2.77 -2.36
CA ALA A 57 -8.98 3.66 -3.10
C ALA A 57 -8.96 3.30 -4.60
N MET A 58 -8.92 2.01 -4.94
CA MET A 58 -8.97 1.53 -6.32
C MET A 58 -10.29 1.87 -7.04
N ALA A 59 -11.40 1.99 -6.31
CA ALA A 59 -12.73 2.19 -6.90
C ALA A 59 -12.81 3.45 -7.76
N VAL A 60 -12.06 4.49 -7.45
CA VAL A 60 -12.02 5.75 -8.21
C VAL A 60 -10.98 5.74 -9.34
N SER A 61 -10.38 4.60 -9.64
CA SER A 61 -9.39 4.41 -10.73
C SER A 61 -8.22 5.41 -10.67
N PRO A 62 -7.47 5.48 -9.56
CA PRO A 62 -6.36 6.40 -9.43
C PRO A 62 -5.18 5.97 -10.30
N SER A 63 -4.35 6.92 -10.73
CA SER A 63 -3.06 6.62 -11.38
C SER A 63 -2.00 6.18 -10.36
N VAL A 64 -2.11 6.69 -9.14
CA VAL A 64 -1.17 6.45 -8.03
C VAL A 64 -1.95 6.06 -6.78
N LEU A 65 -1.54 4.98 -6.13
CA LEU A 65 -2.04 4.56 -4.81
C LEU A 65 -1.03 4.99 -3.75
N LEU A 66 -1.49 5.80 -2.80
CA LEU A 66 -0.71 6.19 -1.63
C LEU A 66 -1.14 5.34 -0.43
N MET A 67 -0.18 4.70 0.21
CA MET A 67 -0.42 3.85 1.37
C MET A 67 0.47 4.31 2.53
N ASP A 68 -0.15 4.59 3.66
CA ASP A 68 0.55 4.98 4.89
C ASP A 68 0.44 3.82 5.88
N GLU A 69 1.58 3.24 6.26
CA GLU A 69 1.71 2.14 7.20
C GLU A 69 0.74 0.97 6.94
N PRO A 70 0.69 0.39 5.71
CA PRO A 70 -0.40 -0.50 5.31
C PRO A 70 -0.46 -1.82 6.07
N ALA A 71 0.55 -2.16 6.87
CA ALA A 71 0.58 -3.41 7.64
C ALA A 71 0.99 -3.24 9.11
N SER A 72 1.14 -2.01 9.63
CA SER A 72 1.72 -1.74 10.95
C SER A 72 0.91 -2.34 12.11
N ALA A 73 -0.40 -2.48 11.98
CA ALA A 73 -1.31 -2.99 13.01
C ALA A 73 -1.83 -4.41 12.71
N LEU A 74 -1.19 -5.13 11.79
CA LEU A 74 -1.65 -6.45 11.35
C LEU A 74 -0.80 -7.57 11.95
N ASP A 75 -1.44 -8.73 12.15
CA ASP A 75 -0.75 -9.98 12.46
C ASP A 75 0.08 -10.44 11.24
N PRO A 76 1.07 -11.35 11.42
CA PRO A 76 1.96 -11.77 10.34
C PRO A 76 1.24 -12.38 9.13
N ILE A 77 0.14 -13.12 9.33
CA ILE A 77 -0.63 -13.74 8.24
C ILE A 77 -1.36 -12.66 7.43
N SER A 78 -1.99 -11.72 8.11
CA SER A 78 -2.66 -10.58 7.48
C SER A 78 -1.67 -9.67 6.76
N THR A 79 -0.48 -9.45 7.33
CA THR A 79 0.62 -8.70 6.71
C THR A 79 1.04 -9.36 5.40
N ALA A 80 1.28 -10.66 5.38
CA ALA A 80 1.66 -11.39 4.18
C ALA A 80 0.61 -11.24 3.06
N LYS A 81 -0.68 -11.33 3.39
CA LYS A 81 -1.78 -11.14 2.43
C LYS A 81 -1.81 -9.73 1.84
N VAL A 82 -1.53 -8.70 2.64
CA VAL A 82 -1.46 -7.32 2.17
C VAL A 82 -0.23 -7.12 1.28
N GLU A 83 0.92 -7.69 1.64
CA GLU A 83 2.14 -7.62 0.81
C GLU A 83 1.94 -8.34 -0.54
N GLU A 84 1.32 -9.52 -0.56
CA GLU A 84 0.95 -10.24 -1.77
C GLU A 84 0.02 -9.40 -2.66
N LEU A 85 -1.00 -8.78 -2.06
CA LEU A 85 -1.89 -7.87 -2.77
C LEU A 85 -1.13 -6.68 -3.38
N ILE A 86 -0.19 -6.08 -2.65
CA ILE A 86 0.66 -4.99 -3.17
C ILE A 86 1.45 -5.46 -4.41
N HIS A 87 2.02 -6.68 -4.37
CA HIS A 87 2.74 -7.25 -5.51
C HIS A 87 1.84 -7.47 -6.75
N GLU A 88 0.58 -7.82 -6.57
CA GLU A 88 -0.35 -7.91 -7.69
C GLU A 88 -0.73 -6.52 -8.21
N LEU A 89 -1.05 -5.59 -7.32
CA LEU A 89 -1.49 -4.24 -7.69
C LEU A 89 -0.40 -3.42 -8.39
N LYS A 90 0.87 -3.63 -8.08
CA LYS A 90 1.96 -2.91 -8.74
C LYS A 90 2.07 -3.17 -10.24
N LYS A 91 1.41 -4.21 -10.76
CA LYS A 91 1.33 -4.49 -12.20
C LYS A 91 0.46 -3.47 -12.94
N GLU A 92 -0.50 -2.86 -12.25
CA GLU A 92 -1.50 -1.95 -12.81
C GLU A 92 -1.37 -0.52 -12.30
N TYR A 93 -0.93 -0.36 -11.05
CA TYR A 93 -0.85 0.93 -10.36
C TYR A 93 0.60 1.31 -10.04
N THR A 94 0.87 2.61 -10.06
CA THR A 94 2.02 3.14 -9.33
C THR A 94 1.64 3.20 -7.86
N ILE A 95 2.45 2.58 -7.00
CA ILE A 95 2.17 2.52 -5.55
C ILE A 95 3.28 3.25 -4.82
N VAL A 96 2.92 4.15 -3.91
CA VAL A 96 3.83 4.81 -3.00
C VAL A 96 3.46 4.41 -1.57
N ILE A 97 4.40 3.83 -0.84
CA ILE A 97 4.19 3.38 0.53
C ILE A 97 5.08 4.18 1.46
N VAL A 98 4.52 4.71 2.53
CA VAL A 98 5.27 5.21 3.69
C VAL A 98 5.24 4.14 4.76
N THR A 99 6.40 3.74 5.26
CA THR A 99 6.52 2.77 6.35
C THR A 99 7.76 3.02 7.18
N HIS A 100 7.69 2.73 8.47
CA HIS A 100 8.87 2.65 9.33
C HIS A 100 9.43 1.21 9.41
N ASN A 101 8.77 0.25 8.79
CA ASN A 101 9.19 -1.15 8.77
C ASN A 101 10.13 -1.42 7.58
N MET A 102 11.42 -1.44 7.87
CA MET A 102 12.48 -1.70 6.91
C MET A 102 12.32 -3.05 6.19
N GLN A 103 11.90 -4.09 6.91
CA GLN A 103 11.72 -5.41 6.32
C GLN A 103 10.56 -5.41 5.32
N GLN A 104 9.48 -4.69 5.61
CA GLN A 104 8.39 -4.49 4.65
C GLN A 104 8.89 -3.75 3.42
N ALA A 105 9.57 -2.61 3.59
CA ALA A 105 10.14 -1.86 2.48
C ALA A 105 11.03 -2.74 1.61
N ALA A 106 11.92 -3.55 2.21
CA ALA A 106 12.81 -4.45 1.48
C ALA A 106 12.08 -5.54 0.68
N ARG A 107 10.92 -6.02 1.18
CA ARG A 107 10.17 -7.09 0.50
C ARG A 107 9.29 -6.59 -0.65
N VAL A 108 8.66 -5.43 -0.49
CA VAL A 108 7.61 -5.01 -1.43
C VAL A 108 8.07 -4.00 -2.47
N SER A 109 9.13 -3.23 -2.23
CA SER A 109 9.49 -2.09 -3.07
C SER A 109 10.52 -2.36 -4.14
N ASP A 110 10.44 -1.62 -5.24
CA ASP A 110 11.45 -1.60 -6.31
C ASP A 110 12.47 -0.47 -6.04
N LYS A 111 11.99 0.70 -5.63
CA LYS A 111 12.81 1.87 -5.23
C LYS A 111 12.49 2.26 -3.80
N THR A 112 13.47 2.75 -3.08
CA THR A 112 13.30 3.21 -1.69
C THR A 112 13.98 4.56 -1.50
N ALA A 113 13.26 5.50 -0.89
CA ALA A 113 13.80 6.72 -0.33
C ALA A 113 13.86 6.56 1.19
N PHE A 114 15.03 6.68 1.75
CA PHE A 114 15.23 6.65 3.19
C PHE A 114 15.24 8.06 3.76
N PHE A 115 14.36 8.31 4.71
CA PHE A 115 14.27 9.57 5.44
C PHE A 115 14.68 9.38 6.89
N TYR A 116 15.46 10.34 7.40
CA TYR A 116 15.79 10.44 8.80
C TYR A 116 15.68 11.90 9.25
N MET A 117 14.96 12.14 10.34
CA MET A 117 14.71 13.50 10.88
C MET A 117 14.28 14.48 9.79
N SER A 118 13.30 14.11 8.98
CA SER A 118 12.73 14.88 7.86
C SER A 118 13.68 15.17 6.69
N ASN A 119 14.90 14.65 6.69
CA ASN A 119 15.84 14.77 5.59
C ASN A 119 15.85 13.46 4.78
N MET A 120 15.85 13.58 3.45
CA MET A 120 16.09 12.44 2.58
C MET A 120 17.60 12.13 2.61
N VAL A 121 17.93 10.95 3.16
CA VAL A 121 19.31 10.49 3.32
C VAL A 121 19.78 9.79 2.06
N GLU A 122 18.95 8.94 1.50
CA GLU A 122 19.29 8.16 0.30
C GLU A 122 18.04 7.82 -0.52
N TYR A 123 18.20 7.74 -1.85
CA TYR A 123 17.20 7.24 -2.77
C TYR A 123 17.87 6.38 -3.85
N ASP A 124 17.53 5.10 -3.90
CA ASP A 124 18.10 4.19 -4.90
C ASP A 124 17.19 2.95 -5.08
N ASP A 125 17.69 1.97 -5.86
CA ASP A 125 17.10 0.63 -5.90
C ASP A 125 17.04 0.03 -4.49
N THR A 126 15.90 -0.51 -4.13
CA THR A 126 15.66 -1.10 -2.81
C THR A 126 16.74 -2.11 -2.44
N LYS A 127 17.09 -3.00 -3.38
CA LYS A 127 18.15 -3.99 -3.17
C LYS A 127 19.48 -3.34 -2.81
N LYS A 128 19.85 -2.24 -3.48
CA LYS A 128 21.11 -1.53 -3.23
C LYS A 128 21.11 -0.90 -1.84
N ILE A 129 20.05 -0.18 -1.48
CA ILE A 129 19.93 0.47 -0.15
C ILE A 129 20.09 -0.54 0.98
N PHE A 130 19.50 -1.74 0.86
CA PHE A 130 19.55 -2.75 1.92
C PHE A 130 20.74 -3.70 1.89
N THR A 131 21.55 -3.74 0.81
CA THR A 131 22.73 -4.60 0.72
C THR A 131 24.04 -3.83 0.67
N ASN A 132 24.03 -2.62 0.13
CA ASN A 132 25.24 -1.78 -0.04
C ASN A 132 24.84 -0.30 0.00
N PRO A 133 24.41 0.22 1.18
CA PRO A 133 23.99 1.61 1.34
C PRO A 133 25.13 2.58 0.99
N GLY A 134 24.75 3.81 0.61
CA GLY A 134 25.70 4.86 0.27
C GLY A 134 26.63 5.20 1.43
N LYS A 135 27.86 5.64 1.12
CA LYS A 135 28.90 5.90 2.13
C LYS A 135 28.60 7.02 3.12
N GLU A 136 27.62 7.89 2.83
CA GLU A 136 27.24 9.00 3.71
C GLU A 136 26.22 8.60 4.79
N ALA A 137 25.60 7.43 4.65
CA ALA A 137 24.63 6.95 5.60
C ALA A 137 25.29 5.96 6.57
N ASP A 138 25.25 6.27 7.87
CA ASP A 138 25.67 5.33 8.91
C ASP A 138 24.84 4.04 8.77
N PRO A 139 25.45 2.87 8.51
CA PRO A 139 24.73 1.62 8.39
C PRO A 139 23.83 1.32 9.61
N GLU A 140 24.21 1.78 10.79
CA GLU A 140 23.41 1.60 12.01
C GLU A 140 22.07 2.34 11.95
N LEU A 141 21.96 3.45 11.18
CA LEU A 141 20.72 4.17 11.01
C LEU A 141 19.63 3.31 10.30
N TYR A 142 20.04 2.40 9.43
CA TYR A 142 19.11 1.51 8.73
C TYR A 142 18.61 0.38 9.63
N TYR A 143 19.45 -0.15 10.51
CA TYR A 143 19.17 -1.38 11.25
C TYR A 143 18.71 -1.17 12.70
N LYS A 144 19.11 -0.09 13.37
CA LYS A 144 18.66 0.22 14.73
C LYS A 144 17.23 0.78 14.72
N GLY A 145 16.42 0.37 15.69
CA GLY A 145 15.07 0.90 15.95
C GLY A 145 15.07 2.36 16.40
N VAL A 146 15.64 3.26 15.59
CA VAL A 146 15.76 4.69 15.89
C VAL A 146 14.45 5.39 15.57
N SER A 147 13.93 6.17 16.49
CA SER A 147 12.76 7.03 16.27
C SER A 147 13.05 8.07 15.18
N GLY A 148 12.05 8.42 14.38
CA GLY A 148 12.16 9.49 13.36
C GLY A 148 12.61 9.03 11.98
N LYS A 149 12.71 7.71 11.68
CA LYS A 149 12.95 7.21 10.33
C LYS A 149 11.66 6.82 9.63
N ALA A 150 11.62 7.07 8.34
CA ALA A 150 10.58 6.61 7.45
C ALA A 150 11.20 6.17 6.12
N PHE A 151 10.62 5.13 5.53
CA PHE A 151 10.93 4.70 4.17
C PHE A 151 9.74 5.07 3.29
N ILE A 152 10.00 5.86 2.27
CA ILE A 152 9.04 6.10 1.20
C ILE A 152 9.46 5.21 0.05
N THR A 153 8.61 4.27 -0.29
CA THR A 153 8.93 3.27 -1.30
C THR A 153 8.02 3.46 -2.49
N ALA A 154 8.60 3.48 -3.68
CA ALA A 154 7.86 3.51 -4.93
C ALA A 154 7.91 2.14 -5.59
N LEU A 155 6.75 1.63 -5.94
CA LEU A 155 6.55 0.40 -6.68
C LEU A 155 6.04 0.79 -8.06
N HIS A 156 6.94 0.66 -8.99
CA HIS A 156 6.78 0.61 -10.45
C HIS A 156 6.18 1.77 -11.25
N ARG A 157 6.83 1.91 -12.40
CA ARG A 157 6.54 2.50 -13.70
C ARG A 157 6.71 4.01 -13.85
N TRP A 158 7.74 4.58 -13.21
CA TRP A 158 8.27 5.86 -13.69
C TRP A 158 9.63 5.63 -14.37
N GLU A 159 9.61 5.45 -15.68
CA GLU A 159 10.67 6.03 -16.49
C GLU A 159 10.37 7.53 -16.50
N ILE A 160 11.06 8.28 -15.65
CA ILE A 160 11.13 9.74 -15.79
C ILE A 160 11.85 9.97 -17.13
N ARG A 161 11.09 10.39 -18.14
CA ARG A 161 11.64 10.96 -19.36
C ARG A 161 12.08 12.39 -19.10
#